data_c5c5652a107d12d3136f7ed850d97262
#
_entry.id   c5c5652a107d12d3136f7ed850d97262
#
_cell.length_a   1.000
_cell.length_b   1.000
_cell.length_c   1.000
_cell.angle_alpha   90.00
_cell.angle_beta   90.00
_cell.angle_gamma   90.00
#
_symmetry.space_group_name_H-M   'P 1'
#
loop_
_entity.id
_entity.type
_entity.pdbx_description
1 polymer ?
#
loop_
_entity_poly.entity_id
_entity_poly.type
_entity_poly.pdbx_seq_one_letter_code
_entity_poly.pdbx_strand_id
1 'polypeptide(L)'
;MQGLTDHLRLGTGFSDDGMQDALIEGYLRAAMAGVEGRIGKVLLARRFLWVLEEWRDLAGQALPVAPVSAVVSVSLVNVAGVATVVDPARYRLVPDTHRPRLATVGVLLPVVPVDGRAEVIFDAGFGPAWTAVPPDLAQAVLMLAAEFYERRHEAGVVAGLPFAVQALTERWRNVRVLGGGSA
;
A
#
# COMPACT_ATOMS: atom_id res chain seq x y z
N MET A 1 -7.68 12.20 13.40
CA MET A 1 -8.41 13.45 13.09
C MET A 1 -7.78 14.67 13.77
N GLN A 2 -7.54 14.63 15.08
CA GLN A 2 -6.99 15.78 15.83
C GLN A 2 -5.77 16.43 15.19
N GLY A 3 -4.78 15.64 14.72
CA GLY A 3 -3.58 16.18 14.09
C GLY A 3 -3.81 16.99 12.82
N LEU A 4 -4.87 16.73 12.04
CA LEU A 4 -5.20 17.52 10.85
C LEU A 4 -5.95 18.81 11.23
N THR A 5 -6.87 18.74 12.20
CA THR A 5 -7.55 19.92 12.75
C THR A 5 -6.56 20.90 13.38
N ASP A 6 -5.58 20.39 14.12
CA ASP A 6 -4.50 21.20 14.69
C ASP A 6 -3.62 21.83 13.60
N HIS A 7 -3.29 21.07 12.56
CA HIS A 7 -2.50 21.54 11.42
C HIS A 7 -3.20 22.66 10.64
N LEU A 8 -4.51 22.52 10.44
CA LEU A 8 -5.33 23.54 9.76
C LEU A 8 -5.71 24.72 10.65
N ARG A 9 -5.29 24.73 11.92
CA ARG A 9 -5.65 25.77 12.90
C ARG A 9 -7.16 26.02 12.98
N LEU A 10 -7.96 24.98 12.80
CA LEU A 10 -9.40 25.05 12.97
C LEU A 10 -9.68 25.22 14.47
N GLY A 11 -10.14 26.40 14.87
CA GLY A 11 -10.42 26.71 16.26
C GLY A 11 -11.54 25.84 16.83
N THR A 12 -11.51 25.61 18.14
CA THR A 12 -12.51 24.85 18.91
C THR A 12 -13.90 25.50 18.98
N GLY A 13 -14.11 26.60 18.25
CA GLY A 13 -15.34 27.41 18.29
C GLY A 13 -16.38 27.10 17.20
N PHE A 14 -16.10 26.15 16.31
CA PHE A 14 -17.10 25.67 15.37
C PHE A 14 -17.89 24.54 16.05
N SER A 15 -19.21 24.71 16.13
CA SER A 15 -20.12 23.69 16.59
C SER A 15 -19.82 22.35 15.93
N ASP A 16 -19.95 21.31 16.77
CA ASP A 16 -19.74 19.88 16.48
C ASP A 16 -20.69 19.40 15.34
N ASP A 17 -20.44 19.85 14.12
CA ASP A 17 -21.18 19.44 12.95
C ASP A 17 -20.45 18.21 12.37
N GLY A 18 -20.98 17.02 12.66
CA GLY A 18 -20.46 15.75 12.13
C GLY A 18 -20.26 15.70 10.59
N MET A 19 -20.83 16.68 9.87
CA MET A 19 -20.56 16.92 8.45
C MET A 19 -19.13 17.41 8.18
N GLN A 20 -18.57 18.26 9.03
CA GLN A 20 -17.22 18.77 8.86
C GLN A 20 -16.19 17.68 9.16
N ASP A 21 -16.45 16.84 10.15
CA ASP A 21 -15.61 15.69 10.47
C ASP A 21 -15.59 14.67 9.32
N ALA A 22 -16.72 14.37 8.71
CA ALA A 22 -16.80 13.47 7.56
C ALA A 22 -16.05 14.03 6.35
N LEU A 23 -16.11 15.34 6.12
CA LEU A 23 -15.37 16.00 5.03
C LEU A 23 -13.86 15.94 5.27
N ILE A 24 -13.39 16.25 6.47
CA ILE A 24 -11.97 16.16 6.86
C ILE A 24 -11.48 14.74 6.76
N GLU A 25 -12.26 13.76 7.20
CA GLU A 25 -11.93 12.34 7.05
C GLU A 25 -11.80 11.94 5.59
N GLY A 26 -12.68 12.44 4.71
CA GLY A 26 -12.61 12.23 3.27
C GLY A 26 -11.29 12.71 2.67
N TYR A 27 -10.85 13.92 3.00
CA TYR A 27 -9.57 14.45 2.52
C TYR A 27 -8.37 13.69 3.10
N LEU A 28 -8.44 13.28 4.36
CA LEU A 28 -7.38 12.48 4.96
C LEU A 28 -7.23 11.11 4.26
N ARG A 29 -8.34 10.44 3.98
CA ARG A 29 -8.35 9.18 3.22
C ARG A 29 -7.83 9.36 1.79
N ALA A 30 -8.22 10.43 1.11
CA ALA A 30 -7.72 10.75 -0.23
C ALA A 30 -6.21 11.01 -0.22
N ALA A 31 -5.71 11.77 0.77
CA ALA A 31 -4.28 12.04 0.93
C ALA A 31 -3.49 10.76 1.23
N MET A 32 -4.00 9.89 2.10
CA MET A 32 -3.38 8.59 2.36
C MET A 32 -3.28 7.75 1.07
N ALA A 33 -4.36 7.64 0.31
CA ALA A 33 -4.38 6.92 -0.95
C ALA A 33 -3.40 7.52 -1.98
N GLY A 34 -3.30 8.84 -2.05
CA GLY A 34 -2.35 9.55 -2.91
C GLY A 34 -0.89 9.26 -2.55
N VAL A 35 -0.56 9.30 -1.26
CA VAL A 35 0.79 8.96 -0.76
C VAL A 35 1.09 7.48 -0.99
N GLU A 36 0.19 6.57 -0.62
CA GLU A 36 0.35 5.12 -0.84
C GLU A 36 0.58 4.78 -2.32
N GLY A 37 -0.23 5.35 -3.21
CA GLY A 37 -0.11 5.15 -4.65
C GLY A 37 1.22 5.64 -5.23
N ARG A 38 1.73 6.77 -4.71
CA ARG A 38 3.03 7.33 -5.13
C ARG A 38 4.20 6.45 -4.75
N ILE A 39 4.20 5.91 -3.53
CA ILE A 39 5.35 5.20 -2.97
C ILE A 39 5.25 3.67 -3.11
N GLY A 40 4.08 3.14 -3.48
CA GLY A 40 3.83 1.71 -3.55
C GLY A 40 3.88 1.02 -2.18
N LYS A 41 3.53 1.77 -1.11
CA LYS A 41 3.53 1.24 0.26
C LYS A 41 2.17 1.43 0.91
N VAL A 42 1.89 0.59 1.88
CA VAL A 42 0.68 0.62 2.69
C VAL A 42 1.00 1.28 4.02
N LEU A 43 0.28 2.35 4.37
CA LEU A 43 0.52 3.10 5.60
C LEU A 43 -0.02 2.36 6.82
N LEU A 44 -1.31 2.02 6.81
CA LEU A 44 -1.95 1.30 7.91
C LEU A 44 -2.11 -0.18 7.56
N ALA A 45 -1.79 -1.04 8.51
CA ALA A 45 -1.84 -2.49 8.33
C ALA A 45 -3.24 -2.96 7.95
N ARG A 46 -3.34 -3.70 6.86
CA ARG A 46 -4.57 -4.34 6.39
C ARG A 46 -4.28 -5.59 5.58
N ARG A 47 -5.30 -6.41 5.42
CA ARG A 47 -5.22 -7.66 4.66
C ARG A 47 -5.52 -7.43 3.20
N PHE A 48 -4.76 -8.11 2.34
CA PHE A 48 -4.90 -8.10 0.89
C PHE A 48 -5.14 -9.50 0.36
N LEU A 49 -5.99 -9.59 -0.65
CA LEU A 49 -6.05 -10.72 -1.57
C LEU A 49 -5.43 -10.25 -2.89
N TRP A 50 -4.40 -10.96 -3.32
CA TRP A 50 -3.76 -10.74 -4.62
C TRP A 50 -3.93 -11.96 -5.51
N VAL A 51 -4.38 -11.73 -6.73
CA VAL A 51 -4.68 -12.76 -7.72
C VAL A 51 -3.70 -12.65 -8.86
N LEU A 52 -3.15 -13.79 -9.28
CA LEU A 52 -2.17 -13.93 -10.36
C LEU A 52 -2.58 -15.11 -11.25
N GLU A 53 -2.47 -14.95 -12.55
CA GLU A 53 -2.67 -16.03 -13.52
C GLU A 53 -1.41 -16.92 -13.63
N GLU A 54 -0.24 -16.33 -13.37
CA GLU A 54 1.05 -17.04 -13.39
C GLU A 54 2.05 -16.39 -12.42
N TRP A 55 3.05 -17.14 -11.99
CA TRP A 55 4.22 -16.58 -11.30
C TRP A 55 5.17 -15.95 -12.32
N ARG A 56 5.59 -14.72 -12.08
CA ARG A 56 6.60 -14.05 -12.91
C ARG A 56 7.99 -14.63 -12.72
N ASP A 57 8.26 -15.16 -11.55
CA ASP A 57 9.50 -15.82 -11.17
C ASP A 57 9.14 -17.03 -10.27
N LEU A 58 9.43 -18.22 -10.76
CA LEU A 58 9.13 -19.47 -10.06
C LEU A 58 9.99 -19.68 -8.80
N ALA A 59 11.16 -19.04 -8.72
CA ALA A 59 12.00 -19.09 -7.52
C ALA A 59 11.50 -18.13 -6.41
N GLY A 60 10.70 -17.11 -6.79
CA GLY A 60 10.11 -16.21 -5.81
C GLY A 60 9.41 -15.01 -6.44
N GLN A 61 8.20 -14.81 -6.07
CA GLN A 61 7.29 -13.78 -6.58
C GLN A 61 7.39 -12.50 -5.74
N ALA A 62 7.71 -11.36 -6.37
CA ALA A 62 7.64 -10.05 -5.70
C ALA A 62 6.18 -9.71 -5.37
N LEU A 63 5.95 -9.22 -4.15
CA LEU A 63 4.64 -8.78 -3.70
C LEU A 63 4.35 -7.35 -4.19
N PRO A 64 3.07 -7.00 -4.44
CA PRO A 64 2.71 -5.76 -5.14
C PRO A 64 2.86 -4.50 -4.28
N VAL A 65 2.86 -4.64 -2.96
CA VAL A 65 2.96 -3.53 -1.99
C VAL A 65 3.94 -3.89 -0.87
N ALA A 66 4.38 -2.88 -0.13
CA ALA A 66 5.31 -2.99 1.00
C ALA A 66 4.87 -2.05 2.15
N PRO A 67 5.40 -2.24 3.35
CA PRO A 67 6.01 -3.45 3.84
C PRO A 67 4.98 -4.57 4.02
N VAL A 68 5.39 -5.82 3.84
CA VAL A 68 4.55 -6.99 4.14
C VAL A 68 5.02 -7.62 5.44
N SER A 69 4.09 -7.82 6.37
CA SER A 69 4.36 -8.39 7.69
C SER A 69 4.17 -9.90 7.73
N ALA A 70 3.21 -10.43 6.98
CA ALA A 70 2.93 -11.86 6.94
C ALA A 70 2.28 -12.28 5.61
N VAL A 71 2.59 -13.50 5.15
CA VAL A 71 1.79 -14.22 4.16
C VAL A 71 0.87 -15.15 4.94
N VAL A 72 -0.44 -14.94 4.79
CA VAL A 72 -1.47 -15.68 5.53
C VAL A 72 -1.75 -17.01 4.86
N SER A 73 -1.93 -17.01 3.54
CA SER A 73 -2.13 -18.22 2.76
C SER A 73 -1.78 -18.02 1.28
N VAL A 74 -1.44 -19.12 0.64
CA VAL A 74 -1.33 -19.23 -0.82
C VAL A 74 -2.23 -20.34 -1.28
N SER A 75 -3.10 -20.09 -2.24
CA SER A 75 -4.01 -21.08 -2.82
C SER A 75 -3.87 -21.10 -4.33
N LEU A 76 -4.02 -22.28 -4.93
CA LEU A 76 -4.11 -22.47 -6.36
C LEU A 76 -5.56 -22.82 -6.69
N VAL A 77 -6.15 -22.05 -7.59
CA VAL A 77 -7.55 -22.23 -8.00
C VAL A 77 -7.56 -22.69 -9.44
N ASN A 78 -8.22 -23.82 -9.72
CA ASN A 78 -8.33 -24.34 -11.08
C ASN A 78 -9.46 -23.66 -11.86
N VAL A 79 -9.62 -24.01 -13.14
CA VAL A 79 -10.65 -23.47 -14.03
C VAL A 79 -12.08 -23.72 -13.50
N ALA A 80 -12.30 -24.78 -12.75
CA ALA A 80 -13.59 -25.08 -12.13
C ALA A 80 -13.84 -24.29 -10.83
N GLY A 81 -12.92 -23.42 -10.43
CA GLY A 81 -13.03 -22.62 -9.20
C GLY A 81 -12.65 -23.39 -7.92
N VAL A 82 -12.13 -24.60 -8.03
CA VAL A 82 -11.71 -25.39 -6.86
C VAL A 82 -10.35 -24.88 -6.38
N ALA A 83 -10.31 -24.43 -5.14
CA ALA A 83 -9.11 -23.94 -4.48
C ALA A 83 -8.37 -25.06 -3.75
N THR A 84 -7.06 -25.15 -3.94
CA THR A 84 -6.14 -26.01 -3.19
C THR A 84 -5.14 -25.15 -2.44
N VAL A 85 -5.12 -25.24 -1.12
CA VAL A 85 -4.18 -24.49 -0.28
C VAL A 85 -2.79 -25.11 -0.43
N VAL A 86 -1.80 -24.25 -0.69
CA VAL A 86 -0.39 -24.64 -0.72
C VAL A 86 0.12 -24.79 0.71
N ASP A 87 0.83 -25.89 0.99
CA ASP A 87 1.44 -26.11 2.29
C ASP A 87 2.37 -24.93 2.65
N PRO A 88 2.18 -24.26 3.81
CA PRO A 88 3.03 -23.17 4.27
C PRO A 88 4.51 -23.50 4.36
N ALA A 89 4.87 -24.78 4.51
CA ALA A 89 6.26 -25.23 4.50
C ALA A 89 6.96 -25.08 3.12
N ARG A 90 6.21 -24.87 2.05
CA ARG A 90 6.73 -24.74 0.68
C ARG A 90 7.12 -23.34 0.27
N TYR A 91 6.75 -22.33 1.06
CA TYR A 91 7.06 -20.94 0.78
C TYR A 91 7.41 -20.17 2.05
N ARG A 92 8.05 -19.03 1.91
CA ARG A 92 8.34 -18.12 3.00
C ARG A 92 8.26 -16.67 2.54
N LEU A 93 7.94 -15.77 3.44
CA LEU A 93 8.09 -14.34 3.23
C LEU A 93 9.59 -13.99 3.33
N VAL A 94 10.10 -13.27 2.33
CA VAL A 94 11.34 -12.52 2.43
C VAL A 94 10.94 -11.06 2.63
N PRO A 95 11.03 -10.55 3.87
CA PRO A 95 10.63 -9.18 4.16
C PRO A 95 11.63 -8.21 3.55
N ASP A 96 11.11 -7.12 3.02
CA ASP A 96 11.88 -5.99 2.52
C ASP A 96 11.02 -4.74 2.58
N THR A 97 11.62 -3.59 2.92
CA THR A 97 10.89 -2.33 3.03
C THR A 97 10.37 -1.83 1.68
N HIS A 98 11.01 -2.24 0.59
CA HIS A 98 10.68 -1.80 -0.76
C HIS A 98 10.15 -2.91 -1.66
N ARG A 99 10.69 -4.12 -1.55
CA ARG A 99 10.41 -5.24 -2.47
C ARG A 99 10.27 -6.57 -1.73
N PRO A 100 9.28 -6.71 -0.84
CA PRO A 100 9.02 -7.99 -0.19
C PRO A 100 8.67 -9.06 -1.22
N ARG A 101 9.09 -10.30 -0.94
CA ARG A 101 8.92 -11.43 -1.86
C ARG A 101 8.33 -12.64 -1.16
N LEU A 102 7.46 -13.35 -1.87
CA LEU A 102 7.10 -14.72 -1.57
C LEU A 102 8.18 -15.60 -2.22
N ALA A 103 9.03 -16.23 -1.44
CA ALA A 103 10.09 -17.11 -1.94
C ALA A 103 9.73 -18.58 -1.71
N THR A 104 10.19 -19.46 -2.61
CA THR A 104 10.07 -20.89 -2.39
C THR A 104 10.99 -21.36 -1.26
N VAL A 105 10.63 -22.43 -0.56
CA VAL A 105 11.47 -23.22 0.36
C VAL A 105 11.98 -24.47 -0.32
N GLY A 106 11.75 -24.66 -1.58
CA GLY A 106 12.25 -25.77 -2.39
C GLY A 106 12.92 -25.24 -3.65
N VAL A 107 12.74 -25.98 -4.73
CA VAL A 107 13.31 -25.58 -6.02
C VAL A 107 12.45 -24.49 -6.66
N LEU A 108 11.13 -24.67 -6.71
CA LEU A 108 10.19 -23.77 -7.38
C LEU A 108 8.89 -23.63 -6.59
N LEU A 109 8.19 -22.51 -6.79
CA LEU A 109 6.81 -22.33 -6.38
C LEU A 109 5.92 -23.35 -7.11
N PRO A 110 4.79 -23.78 -6.50
CA PRO A 110 3.87 -24.70 -7.14
C PRO A 110 3.30 -24.12 -8.43
N VAL A 111 3.18 -24.94 -9.46
CA VAL A 111 2.68 -24.53 -10.77
C VAL A 111 1.21 -24.10 -10.65
N VAL A 112 0.89 -22.92 -11.19
CA VAL A 112 -0.49 -22.48 -11.32
C VAL A 112 -1.19 -23.35 -12.37
N PRO A 113 -2.38 -23.89 -12.08
CA PRO A 113 -3.13 -24.69 -13.03
C PRO A 113 -3.40 -23.94 -14.34
N VAL A 114 -3.45 -24.66 -15.47
CA VAL A 114 -3.83 -24.09 -16.75
C VAL A 114 -5.23 -23.46 -16.65
N ASP A 115 -5.39 -22.24 -17.16
CA ASP A 115 -6.61 -21.42 -17.06
C ASP A 115 -7.10 -21.22 -15.61
N GLY A 116 -6.21 -21.45 -14.65
CA GLY A 116 -6.43 -21.21 -13.24
C GLY A 116 -5.77 -19.93 -12.76
N ARG A 117 -5.63 -19.82 -11.43
CA ARG A 117 -4.95 -18.68 -10.80
C ARG A 117 -4.32 -19.06 -9.46
N ALA A 118 -3.36 -18.26 -9.04
CA ALA A 118 -2.87 -18.26 -7.67
C ALA A 118 -3.54 -17.11 -6.90
N GLU A 119 -3.95 -17.39 -5.67
CA GLU A 119 -4.48 -16.42 -4.72
C GLU A 119 -3.54 -16.33 -3.53
N VAL A 120 -3.01 -15.15 -3.27
CA VAL A 120 -2.10 -14.89 -2.15
C VAL A 120 -2.78 -13.93 -1.18
N ILE A 121 -3.03 -14.39 0.04
CA ILE A 121 -3.54 -13.56 1.13
C ILE A 121 -2.36 -13.16 2.02
N PHE A 122 -2.19 -11.86 2.22
CA PHE A 122 -1.10 -11.33 3.03
C PHE A 122 -1.50 -10.06 3.77
N ASP A 123 -0.79 -9.77 4.86
CA ASP A 123 -0.95 -8.56 5.65
C ASP A 123 0.19 -7.59 5.33
N ALA A 124 -0.16 -6.34 5.01
CA ALA A 124 0.80 -5.29 4.67
C ALA A 124 0.45 -3.97 5.36
N GLY A 125 1.48 -3.18 5.65
CA GLY A 125 1.41 -1.88 6.30
C GLY A 125 2.45 -1.74 7.41
N PHE A 126 2.72 -0.49 7.81
CA PHE A 126 3.69 -0.19 8.86
C PHE A 126 3.19 -0.62 10.26
N GLY A 127 1.87 -0.63 10.47
CA GLY A 127 1.26 -1.09 11.71
C GLY A 127 -0.23 -0.75 11.80
N PRO A 128 -0.91 -1.20 12.87
CA PRO A 128 -2.37 -1.05 12.98
C PRO A 128 -2.81 0.39 13.36
N ALA A 129 -1.91 1.21 13.88
CA ALA A 129 -2.19 2.55 14.36
C ALA A 129 -1.35 3.60 13.64
N TRP A 130 -1.85 4.83 13.61
CA TRP A 130 -1.17 5.98 13.00
C TRP A 130 0.23 6.24 13.56
N THR A 131 0.45 5.93 14.84
CA THR A 131 1.75 6.05 15.51
C THR A 131 2.83 5.11 14.98
N ALA A 132 2.43 4.06 14.25
CA ALA A 132 3.36 3.14 13.59
C ALA A 132 3.82 3.63 12.21
N VAL A 133 3.14 4.63 11.64
CA VAL A 133 3.51 5.22 10.35
C VAL A 133 4.77 6.07 10.54
N PRO A 134 5.79 5.95 9.67
CA PRO A 134 6.97 6.80 9.72
C PRO A 134 6.62 8.29 9.74
N PRO A 135 7.27 9.11 10.60
CA PRO A 135 6.88 10.51 10.82
C PRO A 135 6.86 11.38 9.56
N ASP A 136 7.76 11.14 8.62
CA ASP A 136 7.81 11.85 7.33
C ASP A 136 6.63 11.48 6.43
N LEU A 137 6.20 10.23 6.40
CA LEU A 137 5.00 9.81 5.68
C LEU A 137 3.73 10.34 6.34
N ALA A 138 3.66 10.32 7.68
CA ALA A 138 2.56 10.91 8.43
C ALA A 138 2.43 12.40 8.13
N GLN A 139 3.56 13.14 8.13
CA GLN A 139 3.59 14.56 7.79
C GLN A 139 3.18 14.81 6.34
N ALA A 140 3.65 13.98 5.39
CA ALA A 140 3.27 14.09 3.99
C ALA A 140 1.75 13.95 3.77
N VAL A 141 1.12 13.02 4.48
CA VAL A 141 -0.34 12.83 4.44
C VAL A 141 -1.07 14.05 4.99
N LEU A 142 -0.64 14.59 6.15
CA LEU A 142 -1.28 15.77 6.74
C LEU A 142 -1.18 16.99 5.82
N MET A 143 -0.02 17.23 5.23
CA MET A 143 0.19 18.33 4.29
C MET A 143 -0.66 18.18 3.03
N LEU A 144 -0.75 16.96 2.48
CA LEU A 144 -1.57 16.72 1.30
C LEU A 144 -3.08 16.83 1.60
N ALA A 145 -3.52 16.39 2.78
CA ALA A 145 -4.90 16.55 3.21
C ALA A 145 -5.28 18.02 3.42
N ALA A 146 -4.36 18.84 3.98
CA ALA A 146 -4.52 20.28 4.10
C ALA A 146 -4.65 20.95 2.74
N GLU A 147 -3.80 20.58 1.78
CA GLU A 147 -3.86 21.08 0.40
C GLU A 147 -5.21 20.77 -0.26
N PHE A 148 -5.72 19.54 -0.11
CA PHE A 148 -7.05 19.18 -0.62
C PHE A 148 -8.17 19.99 0.02
N TYR A 149 -8.08 20.23 1.32
CA TYR A 149 -9.06 21.05 2.04
C TYR A 149 -9.04 22.51 1.60
N GLU A 150 -7.86 23.12 1.47
CA GLU A 150 -7.69 24.53 1.09
C GLU A 150 -8.14 24.76 -0.36
N ARG A 151 -7.83 23.84 -1.27
CA ARG A 151 -8.16 23.95 -2.69
C ARG A 151 -9.51 23.34 -3.08
N ARG A 152 -10.36 23.00 -2.14
CA ARG A 152 -11.67 22.37 -2.40
C ARG A 152 -12.61 23.15 -3.33
N HIS A 153 -12.36 24.44 -3.52
CA HIS A 153 -13.14 25.32 -4.39
C HIS A 153 -12.48 25.61 -5.76
N GLU A 154 -11.25 25.15 -5.97
CA GLU A 154 -10.52 25.35 -7.23
C GLU A 154 -10.88 24.24 -8.22
N ALA A 155 -11.92 24.45 -9.03
CA ALA A 155 -12.27 23.52 -10.10
C ALA A 155 -11.26 23.60 -11.26
N GLY A 156 -10.70 22.47 -11.67
CA GLY A 156 -9.94 22.34 -12.93
C GLY A 156 -8.41 22.48 -12.85
N VAL A 157 -7.82 22.72 -11.70
CA VAL A 157 -6.36 22.73 -11.55
C VAL A 157 -5.89 21.31 -11.23
N VAL A 158 -5.30 20.61 -12.21
CA VAL A 158 -4.48 19.42 -11.94
C VAL A 158 -3.18 19.91 -11.32
N ALA A 159 -3.21 20.25 -10.04
CA ALA A 159 -2.00 20.58 -9.32
C ALA A 159 -1.18 19.30 -9.11
N GLY A 160 0.08 19.30 -9.55
CA GLY A 160 1.02 18.25 -9.15
C GLY A 160 1.13 18.21 -7.61
N LEU A 161 1.65 17.10 -7.08
CA LEU A 161 1.90 16.99 -5.63
C LEU A 161 2.76 18.17 -5.14
N PRO A 162 2.43 18.79 -3.99
CA PRO A 162 3.25 19.86 -3.39
C PRO A 162 4.71 19.41 -3.24
N PHE A 163 5.65 20.32 -3.48
CA PHE A 163 7.08 20.02 -3.41
C PHE A 163 7.49 19.37 -2.07
N ALA A 164 6.96 19.87 -0.96
CA ALA A 164 7.26 19.34 0.37
C ALA A 164 6.77 17.89 0.52
N VAL A 165 5.59 17.54 -0.02
CA VAL A 165 5.07 16.16 -0.04
C VAL A 165 5.96 15.27 -0.91
N GLN A 166 6.45 15.79 -2.05
CA GLN A 166 7.37 15.07 -2.91
C GLN A 166 8.68 14.76 -2.18
N ALA A 167 9.28 15.75 -1.52
CA ALA A 167 10.53 15.60 -0.77
C ALA A 167 10.42 14.57 0.35
N LEU A 168 9.33 14.59 1.13
CA LEU A 168 9.09 13.66 2.23
C LEU A 168 8.86 12.22 1.76
N THR A 169 8.32 12.04 0.55
CA THR A 169 7.98 10.71 0.00
C THR A 169 9.08 10.13 -0.87
N GLU A 170 10.07 10.91 -1.31
CA GLU A 170 11.04 10.50 -2.34
C GLU A 170 11.86 9.26 -1.94
N ARG A 171 12.37 9.19 -0.72
CA ARG A 171 13.14 8.05 -0.23
C ARG A 171 12.35 6.73 -0.14
N TRP A 172 11.01 6.83 -0.12
CA TRP A 172 10.11 5.70 -0.01
C TRP A 172 9.69 5.12 -1.36
N ARG A 173 9.99 5.81 -2.45
CA ARG A 173 9.62 5.37 -3.80
C ARG A 173 10.42 4.13 -4.21
N ASN A 174 9.73 3.21 -4.89
CA ASN A 174 10.39 2.11 -5.56
C ASN A 174 11.05 2.63 -6.85
N VAL A 175 12.35 2.87 -6.82
CA VAL A 175 13.11 3.15 -8.04
C VAL A 175 13.29 1.83 -8.79
N ARG A 176 12.63 1.69 -9.94
CA ARG A 176 12.96 0.63 -10.88
C ARG A 176 14.25 1.02 -11.59
N VAL A 177 15.37 0.55 -11.07
CA VAL A 177 16.57 0.48 -11.90
C VAL A 177 16.27 -0.55 -12.97
N LEU A 178 16.08 -0.12 -14.21
CA LEU A 178 16.07 -1.00 -15.35
C LEU A 178 17.47 -1.66 -15.35
N GLY A 179 17.55 -2.86 -14.80
CA GLY A 179 18.77 -3.67 -14.92
C GLY A 179 19.03 -3.84 -16.40
N GLY A 180 20.11 -3.24 -16.89
CA GLY A 180 20.56 -3.47 -18.24
C GLY A 180 20.72 -4.99 -18.41
N GLY A 181 19.99 -5.55 -19.36
CA GLY A 181 20.19 -6.92 -19.73
C GLY A 181 21.66 -7.07 -20.12
N SER A 182 22.39 -7.94 -19.43
CA SER A 182 23.64 -8.46 -19.94
C SER A 182 23.30 -9.24 -21.20
N ALA A 183 23.84 -8.78 -22.31
CA ALA A 183 23.86 -9.51 -23.57
C ALA A 183 24.55 -10.86 -23.40
#